data_8851d27a725d313f54d81b913bbaa378
#
_entry.id   8851d27a725d313f54d81b913bbaa378
#
_cell.length_a   1.000
_cell.length_b   1.000
_cell.length_c   1.000
_cell.angle_alpha   90.00
_cell.angle_beta   90.00
_cell.angle_gamma   90.00
#
_symmetry.space_group_name_H-M   'P 1'
#
loop_
_entity.id
_entity.type
_entity.pdbx_description
1 polymer ?
#
loop_
_entity_poly.entity_id
_entity_poly.type
_entity_poly.pdbx_seq_one_letter_code
_entity_poly.pdbx_strand_id
1 'polypeptide(L)'
;YLLWASKPWDDLKFVWDELLNVNKMFNILWNVYVFSTTYMSLDEFNPTKITEKDIILRDEDNWIMSRANTLVKEVGEDLEKLSFHKATRKINNFILEDLSRWYVRLIRGRTWVESDDPDKLGAYYSLYTAIYKLISVLCPIAPHVCEEIYENLVKGVDENASESIHMLDWGY
;
A
#
# COMPACT_ATOMS: atom_id res chain seq x y z
N TYR A 1 5.09 13.39 -9.96
CA TYR A 1 6.40 14.04 -9.92
C TYR A 1 6.30 15.49 -9.41
N LEU A 2 5.51 16.36 -10.03
CA LEU A 2 5.44 17.79 -9.69
C LEU A 2 5.13 18.03 -8.21
N LEU A 3 4.20 17.29 -7.63
CA LEU A 3 3.83 17.38 -6.21
C LEU A 3 4.95 16.91 -5.27
N TRP A 4 5.86 16.04 -5.74
CA TRP A 4 6.96 15.50 -4.95
C TRP A 4 8.21 16.39 -5.01
N ALA A 5 8.47 17.01 -6.19
CA ALA A 5 9.73 17.68 -6.48
C ALA A 5 9.93 18.97 -5.68
N SER A 6 8.90 19.80 -5.57
CA SER A 6 9.02 21.12 -4.95
C SER A 6 7.83 21.48 -4.06
N LYS A 7 8.01 22.48 -3.22
CA LYS A 7 6.90 23.10 -2.49
C LYS A 7 6.02 23.88 -3.46
N PRO A 8 4.69 24.01 -3.16
CA PRO A 8 3.75 24.70 -4.06
C PRO A 8 4.08 26.17 -4.40
N TRP A 9 4.88 26.83 -3.56
CA TRP A 9 5.27 28.23 -3.70
C TRP A 9 6.71 28.45 -4.19
N ASP A 10 7.46 27.37 -4.43
CA ASP A 10 8.83 27.44 -4.95
C ASP A 10 8.83 27.30 -6.48
N ASP A 11 9.84 27.85 -7.14
CA ASP A 11 10.05 27.66 -8.57
C ASP A 11 10.29 26.17 -8.87
N LEU A 12 9.54 25.65 -9.83
CA LEU A 12 9.65 24.25 -10.24
C LEU A 12 10.75 24.09 -11.29
N LYS A 13 11.78 23.32 -10.97
CA LYS A 13 12.76 22.84 -11.94
C LYS A 13 12.36 21.44 -12.39
N PHE A 14 12.12 21.27 -13.69
CA PHE A 14 11.86 19.93 -14.24
C PHE A 14 13.18 19.19 -14.45
N VAL A 15 13.30 18.01 -13.82
CA VAL A 15 14.49 17.15 -13.90
C VAL A 15 14.06 15.74 -14.32
N TRP A 16 14.52 15.29 -15.48
CA TRP A 16 14.17 13.98 -16.05
C TRP A 16 14.56 12.81 -15.13
N ASP A 17 15.71 12.87 -14.50
CA ASP A 17 16.18 11.79 -13.61
C ASP A 17 15.28 11.64 -12.39
N GLU A 18 14.74 12.72 -11.85
CA GLU A 18 13.78 12.67 -10.74
C GLU A 18 12.44 12.07 -11.19
N LEU A 19 11.98 12.39 -12.41
CA LEU A 19 10.80 11.74 -12.98
C LEU A 19 10.99 10.24 -13.12
N LEU A 20 12.17 9.81 -13.59
CA LEU A 20 12.50 8.38 -13.67
C LEU A 20 12.52 7.69 -12.30
N ASN A 21 12.95 8.39 -11.25
CA ASN A 21 12.92 7.85 -9.89
C ASN A 21 11.48 7.66 -9.38
N VAL A 22 10.58 8.60 -9.69
CA VAL A 22 9.14 8.43 -9.38
C VAL A 22 8.56 7.24 -10.15
N ASN A 23 8.90 7.08 -11.42
CA ASN A 23 8.47 5.92 -12.20
C ASN A 23 8.99 4.59 -11.61
N LYS A 24 10.24 4.55 -11.15
CA LYS A 24 10.77 3.36 -10.45
C LYS A 24 9.98 3.04 -9.17
N MET A 25 9.56 4.05 -8.42
CA MET A 25 8.73 3.84 -7.23
C MET A 25 7.39 3.20 -7.59
N PHE A 26 6.70 3.66 -8.64
CA PHE A 26 5.47 3.03 -9.11
C PHE A 26 5.69 1.59 -9.60
N ASN A 27 6.79 1.30 -10.28
CA ASN A 27 7.14 -0.07 -10.67
C ASN A 27 7.35 -0.97 -9.45
N ILE A 28 7.94 -0.45 -8.37
CA ILE A 28 8.10 -1.20 -7.12
C ILE A 28 6.75 -1.46 -6.46
N LEU A 29 5.88 -0.44 -6.38
CA LEU A 29 4.51 -0.62 -5.88
C LEU A 29 3.76 -1.68 -6.68
N TRP A 30 3.85 -1.61 -8.01
CA TRP A 30 3.22 -2.58 -8.90
C TRP A 30 3.73 -4.01 -8.67
N ASN A 31 5.04 -4.18 -8.50
CA ASN A 31 5.63 -5.48 -8.19
C ASN A 31 5.19 -6.03 -6.83
N VAL A 32 5.03 -5.17 -5.83
CA VAL A 32 4.46 -5.57 -4.52
C VAL A 32 3.01 -6.01 -4.67
N TYR A 33 2.22 -5.25 -5.42
CA TYR A 33 0.83 -5.59 -5.71
C TYR A 33 0.72 -6.93 -6.45
N VAL A 34 1.48 -7.13 -7.53
CA VAL A 34 1.48 -8.41 -8.28
C VAL A 34 1.91 -9.57 -7.40
N PHE A 35 2.96 -9.41 -6.59
CA PHE A 35 3.36 -10.39 -5.60
C PHE A 35 2.19 -10.74 -4.66
N SER A 36 1.53 -9.74 -4.11
CA SER A 36 0.43 -9.92 -3.16
C SER A 36 -0.74 -10.68 -3.79
N THR A 37 -1.26 -10.20 -4.91
CA THR A 37 -2.42 -10.80 -5.58
C THR A 37 -2.14 -12.22 -6.07
N THR A 38 -0.92 -12.48 -6.58
CA THR A 38 -0.53 -13.80 -7.06
C THR A 38 -0.58 -14.84 -5.93
N TYR A 39 0.10 -14.57 -4.81
CA TYR A 39 0.16 -15.54 -3.72
C TYR A 39 -1.16 -15.65 -2.96
N MET A 40 -1.86 -14.54 -2.73
CA MET A 40 -3.19 -14.55 -2.13
C MET A 40 -4.20 -15.33 -2.96
N SER A 41 -4.14 -15.22 -4.29
CA SER A 41 -5.03 -15.95 -5.20
C SER A 41 -4.72 -17.45 -5.22
N LEU A 42 -3.44 -17.84 -5.21
CA LEU A 42 -3.03 -19.26 -5.19
C LEU A 42 -3.48 -19.97 -3.91
N ASP A 43 -3.52 -19.26 -2.79
CA ASP A 43 -3.95 -19.80 -1.49
C ASP A 43 -5.44 -19.50 -1.19
N GLU A 44 -6.20 -19.02 -2.18
CA GLU A 44 -7.64 -18.68 -2.05
C GLU A 44 -7.94 -17.74 -0.86
N PHE A 45 -6.96 -16.85 -0.54
CA PHE A 45 -7.11 -15.93 0.57
C PHE A 45 -8.23 -14.93 0.30
N ASN A 46 -9.18 -14.85 1.24
CA ASN A 46 -10.25 -13.86 1.20
C ASN A 46 -10.35 -13.12 2.55
N PRO A 47 -9.98 -11.83 2.60
CA PRO A 47 -9.97 -11.05 3.83
C PRO A 47 -11.37 -10.87 4.46
N THR A 48 -12.44 -10.99 3.68
CA THR A 48 -13.81 -10.84 4.18
C THR A 48 -14.31 -12.06 4.96
N LYS A 49 -13.66 -13.22 4.78
CA LYS A 49 -14.02 -14.49 5.44
C LYS A 49 -13.14 -14.79 6.66
N ILE A 50 -12.15 -13.94 6.94
CA ILE A 50 -11.20 -14.13 8.02
C ILE A 50 -11.59 -13.27 9.21
N THR A 51 -11.55 -13.87 10.40
CA THR A 51 -11.75 -13.15 11.67
C THR A 51 -10.41 -13.02 12.40
N GLU A 52 -10.32 -12.08 13.35
CA GLU A 52 -9.11 -11.90 14.17
C GLU A 52 -8.66 -13.20 14.89
N LYS A 53 -9.59 -14.15 15.09
CA LYS A 53 -9.31 -15.43 15.74
C LYS A 53 -8.62 -16.44 14.81
N ASP A 54 -8.70 -16.22 13.51
CA ASP A 54 -8.17 -17.13 12.50
C ASP A 54 -6.74 -16.77 12.11
N ILE A 55 -6.23 -15.62 12.57
CA ILE A 55 -4.92 -15.10 12.20
C ILE A 55 -3.97 -15.07 13.41
N ILE A 56 -2.74 -15.45 13.15
CA ILE A 56 -1.61 -15.27 14.07
C ILE A 56 -0.72 -14.19 13.49
N LEU A 57 -0.63 -13.06 14.19
CA LEU A 57 0.19 -11.92 13.79
C LEU A 57 1.54 -12.00 14.50
N ARG A 58 2.63 -11.91 13.72
CA ARG A 58 3.98 -11.71 14.25
C ARG A 58 4.27 -10.22 14.47
N ASP A 59 5.38 -9.93 15.12
CA ASP A 59 5.78 -8.55 15.42
C ASP A 59 5.93 -7.71 14.15
N GLU A 60 6.47 -8.27 13.07
CA GLU A 60 6.58 -7.61 11.78
C GLU A 60 5.22 -7.27 11.15
N ASP A 61 4.20 -8.12 11.36
CA ASP A 61 2.84 -7.91 10.86
C ASP A 61 2.18 -6.72 11.60
N ASN A 62 2.28 -6.73 12.93
CA ASN A 62 1.81 -5.62 13.76
C ASN A 62 2.54 -4.32 13.43
N TRP A 63 3.84 -4.40 13.17
CA TRP A 63 4.65 -3.24 12.82
C TRP A 63 4.19 -2.60 11.50
N ILE A 64 4.01 -3.39 10.42
CA ILE A 64 3.61 -2.81 9.13
C ILE A 64 2.20 -2.20 9.20
N MET A 65 1.26 -2.82 9.92
CA MET A 65 -0.07 -2.26 10.13
C MET A 65 -0.01 -0.94 10.91
N SER A 66 0.82 -0.87 11.96
CA SER A 66 1.06 0.37 12.70
C SER A 66 1.67 1.46 11.83
N ARG A 67 2.65 1.09 10.97
CA ARG A 67 3.26 2.03 10.01
C ARG A 67 2.25 2.54 8.99
N ALA A 68 1.37 1.68 8.47
CA ALA A 68 0.31 2.06 7.56
C ALA A 68 -0.68 3.05 8.21
N ASN A 69 -1.08 2.80 9.46
CA ASN A 69 -1.93 3.72 10.23
C ASN A 69 -1.24 5.08 10.44
N THR A 70 0.05 5.07 10.75
CA THR A 70 0.86 6.28 10.92
C THR A 70 0.93 7.05 9.59
N LEU A 71 1.12 6.34 8.46
CA LEU A 71 1.13 6.95 7.13
C LEU A 71 -0.18 7.67 6.83
N VAL A 72 -1.32 7.01 7.05
CA VAL A 72 -2.66 7.60 6.83
C VAL A 72 -2.81 8.90 7.60
N LYS A 73 -2.47 8.89 8.90
CA LYS A 73 -2.54 10.07 9.76
C LYS A 73 -1.63 11.19 9.26
N GLU A 74 -0.36 10.90 9.05
CA GLU A 74 0.64 11.91 8.70
C GLU A 74 0.42 12.50 7.30
N VAL A 75 -0.04 11.67 6.33
CA VAL A 75 -0.38 12.15 5.00
C VAL A 75 -1.62 13.05 5.05
N GLY A 76 -2.65 12.68 5.83
CA GLY A 76 -3.83 13.51 6.05
C GLY A 76 -3.46 14.89 6.61
N GLU A 77 -2.66 14.92 7.68
CA GLU A 77 -2.18 16.17 8.29
C GLU A 77 -1.38 17.06 7.31
N ASP A 78 -0.57 16.44 6.45
CA ASP A 78 0.21 17.17 5.45
C ASP A 78 -0.66 17.71 4.31
N LEU A 79 -1.68 16.95 3.87
CA LEU A 79 -2.62 17.39 2.83
C LEU A 79 -3.52 18.52 3.33
N GLU A 80 -4.01 18.46 4.58
CA GLU A 80 -4.78 19.57 5.19
C GLU A 80 -3.97 20.88 5.24
N LYS A 81 -2.65 20.78 5.42
CA LYS A 81 -1.71 21.91 5.41
C LYS A 81 -1.21 22.29 4.01
N LEU A 82 -1.78 21.68 2.94
CA LEU A 82 -1.33 21.84 1.55
C LEU A 82 0.16 21.53 1.33
N SER A 83 0.73 20.68 2.18
CA SER A 83 2.14 20.25 2.13
C SER A 83 2.32 19.03 1.26
N PHE A 84 1.87 19.06 0.00
CA PHE A 84 1.88 17.93 -0.94
C PHE A 84 3.24 17.26 -1.08
N HIS A 85 4.33 18.02 -1.09
CA HIS A 85 5.70 17.51 -1.17
C HIS A 85 6.09 16.66 0.04
N LYS A 86 5.55 16.93 1.24
CA LYS A 86 5.79 16.10 2.42
C LYS A 86 4.96 14.83 2.35
N ALA A 87 3.67 14.95 2.03
CA ALA A 87 2.78 13.81 1.87
C ALA A 87 3.35 12.78 0.86
N THR A 88 3.71 13.24 -0.34
CA THR A 88 4.26 12.37 -1.39
C THR A 88 5.58 11.71 -1.02
N ARG A 89 6.47 12.41 -0.29
CA ARG A 89 7.73 11.84 0.19
C ARG A 89 7.51 10.77 1.27
N LYS A 90 6.54 10.95 2.16
CA LYS A 90 6.16 9.91 3.15
C LYS A 90 5.60 8.66 2.47
N ILE A 91 4.72 8.85 1.48
CA ILE A 91 4.18 7.74 0.67
C ILE A 91 5.33 7.00 -0.04
N ASN A 92 6.23 7.73 -0.72
CA ASN A 92 7.39 7.14 -1.38
C ASN A 92 8.27 6.34 -0.41
N ASN A 93 8.57 6.91 0.76
CA ASN A 93 9.38 6.22 1.77
C ASN A 93 8.68 4.93 2.27
N PHE A 94 7.39 4.99 2.54
CA PHE A 94 6.63 3.81 2.96
C PHE A 94 6.66 2.70 1.90
N ILE A 95 6.47 3.04 0.62
CA ILE A 95 6.51 2.06 -0.48
C ILE A 95 7.90 1.41 -0.57
N LEU A 96 8.95 2.21 -0.56
CA LEU A 96 10.30 1.72 -0.80
C LEU A 96 10.89 1.02 0.41
N GLU A 97 10.87 1.67 1.56
CA GLU A 97 11.60 1.18 2.74
C GLU A 97 10.75 0.25 3.59
N ASP A 98 9.56 0.70 4.00
CA ASP A 98 8.75 -0.04 4.97
C ASP A 98 8.10 -1.27 4.30
N LEU A 99 7.43 -1.07 3.15
CA LEU A 99 6.66 -2.13 2.51
C LEU A 99 7.54 -3.08 1.69
N SER A 100 8.27 -2.56 0.68
CA SER A 100 8.99 -3.40 -0.27
C SER A 100 10.29 -3.97 0.30
N ARG A 101 11.19 -3.11 0.80
CA ARG A 101 12.53 -3.52 1.22
C ARG A 101 12.53 -4.28 2.54
N TRP A 102 11.58 -3.97 3.41
CA TRP A 102 11.55 -4.56 4.73
C TRP A 102 10.45 -5.63 4.85
N TYR A 103 9.17 -5.24 4.81
CA TYR A 103 8.08 -6.16 5.12
C TYR A 103 7.93 -7.31 4.10
N VAL A 104 7.83 -7.00 2.81
CA VAL A 104 7.71 -8.03 1.76
C VAL A 104 8.89 -8.99 1.77
N ARG A 105 10.09 -8.49 2.05
CA ARG A 105 11.29 -9.33 2.17
C ARG A 105 11.20 -10.31 3.34
N LEU A 106 10.66 -9.87 4.48
CA LEU A 106 10.53 -10.72 5.68
C LEU A 106 9.49 -11.82 5.49
N ILE A 107 8.33 -11.47 4.92
CA ILE A 107 7.22 -12.42 4.77
C ILE A 107 7.37 -13.38 3.60
N ARG A 108 8.31 -13.15 2.69
CA ARG A 108 8.45 -13.94 1.46
C ARG A 108 8.55 -15.45 1.70
N GLY A 109 9.26 -15.87 2.75
CA GLY A 109 9.36 -17.28 3.14
C GLY A 109 8.04 -17.86 3.64
N ARG A 110 7.25 -17.07 4.38
CA ARG A 110 5.94 -17.46 4.92
C ARG A 110 4.86 -17.56 3.85
N THR A 111 4.94 -16.72 2.83
CA THR A 111 3.93 -16.64 1.76
C THR A 111 4.23 -17.57 0.59
N TRP A 112 5.33 -18.33 0.65
CA TRP A 112 5.65 -19.30 -0.39
C TRP A 112 4.57 -20.39 -0.51
N VAL A 113 4.24 -20.81 -1.73
CA VAL A 113 3.11 -21.72 -2.03
C VAL A 113 3.21 -23.04 -1.25
N GLU A 114 4.41 -23.58 -1.11
CA GLU A 114 4.66 -24.84 -0.40
C GLU A 114 4.84 -24.66 1.13
N SER A 115 4.66 -23.44 1.65
CA SER A 115 4.81 -23.18 3.08
C SER A 115 3.54 -23.58 3.84
N ASP A 116 3.69 -24.47 4.82
CA ASP A 116 2.65 -24.83 5.80
C ASP A 116 2.73 -23.97 7.07
N ASP A 117 3.30 -22.78 6.97
CA ASP A 117 3.47 -21.85 8.10
C ASP A 117 2.09 -21.45 8.64
N PRO A 118 1.77 -21.71 9.91
CA PRO A 118 0.46 -21.40 10.50
C PRO A 118 0.15 -19.91 10.53
N ASP A 119 1.18 -19.06 10.41
CA ASP A 119 1.06 -17.60 10.45
C ASP A 119 0.92 -16.99 9.05
N LYS A 120 0.82 -17.82 8.00
CA LYS A 120 0.72 -17.37 6.60
C LYS A 120 -0.46 -16.42 6.36
N LEU A 121 -1.62 -16.74 6.93
CA LEU A 121 -2.82 -15.89 6.85
C LEU A 121 -2.60 -14.53 7.51
N GLY A 122 -1.86 -14.47 8.61
CA GLY A 122 -1.48 -13.21 9.26
C GLY A 122 -0.64 -12.32 8.36
N ALA A 123 0.32 -12.92 7.62
CA ALA A 123 1.12 -12.17 6.65
C ALA A 123 0.29 -11.62 5.50
N TYR A 124 -0.64 -12.41 4.95
CA TYR A 124 -1.54 -11.95 3.89
C TYR A 124 -2.48 -10.84 4.36
N TYR A 125 -3.09 -10.99 5.54
CA TYR A 125 -3.97 -9.99 6.10
C TYR A 125 -3.26 -8.65 6.32
N SER A 126 -2.05 -8.70 6.87
CA SER A 126 -1.27 -7.50 7.14
C SER A 126 -0.79 -6.82 5.85
N LEU A 127 -0.38 -7.62 4.86
CA LEU A 127 0.01 -7.11 3.55
C LEU A 127 -1.18 -6.48 2.80
N TYR A 128 -2.34 -7.16 2.79
CA TYR A 128 -3.59 -6.64 2.24
C TYR A 128 -3.95 -5.30 2.90
N THR A 129 -3.98 -5.26 4.23
CA THR A 129 -4.33 -4.06 4.99
C THR A 129 -3.35 -2.90 4.72
N ALA A 130 -2.05 -3.19 4.66
CA ALA A 130 -1.03 -2.18 4.38
C ALA A 130 -1.16 -1.59 2.98
N ILE A 131 -1.40 -2.43 1.95
CA ILE A 131 -1.60 -1.98 0.58
C ILE A 131 -2.91 -1.18 0.47
N TYR A 132 -3.99 -1.66 1.08
CA TYR A 132 -5.28 -0.99 1.03
C TYR A 132 -5.21 0.43 1.64
N LYS A 133 -4.60 0.57 2.83
CA LYS A 133 -4.37 1.89 3.45
C LYS A 133 -3.44 2.77 2.62
N LEU A 134 -2.41 2.21 2.03
CA LEU A 134 -1.50 2.96 1.14
C LEU A 134 -2.24 3.53 -0.08
N ILE A 135 -3.02 2.70 -0.79
CA ILE A 135 -3.72 3.18 -1.98
C ILE A 135 -4.83 4.17 -1.64
N SER A 136 -5.47 4.07 -0.46
CA SER A 136 -6.50 5.01 -0.01
C SER A 136 -5.94 6.43 0.18
N VAL A 137 -4.68 6.57 0.60
CA VAL A 137 -4.03 7.89 0.76
C VAL A 137 -3.25 8.33 -0.47
N LEU A 138 -2.92 7.41 -1.38
CA LEU A 138 -2.25 7.70 -2.64
C LEU A 138 -3.24 8.08 -3.75
N CYS A 139 -4.49 7.63 -3.69
CA CYS A 139 -5.47 7.79 -4.76
C CYS A 139 -5.72 9.27 -5.19
N PRO A 140 -5.68 10.30 -4.33
CA PRO A 140 -5.80 11.69 -4.77
C PRO A 140 -4.62 12.16 -5.65
N ILE A 141 -3.48 11.48 -5.56
CA ILE A 141 -2.23 11.83 -6.25
C ILE A 141 -2.03 10.99 -7.51
N ALA A 142 -2.37 9.71 -7.45
CA ALA A 142 -2.19 8.72 -8.52
C ALA A 142 -3.46 7.89 -8.71
N PRO A 143 -4.57 8.48 -9.20
CA PRO A 143 -5.89 7.86 -9.22
C PRO A 143 -5.94 6.55 -9.98
N HIS A 144 -5.40 6.49 -11.20
CA HIS A 144 -5.55 5.34 -12.09
C HIS A 144 -4.87 4.07 -11.55
N VAL A 145 -3.64 4.18 -11.03
CA VAL A 145 -2.94 3.02 -10.49
C VAL A 145 -3.59 2.53 -9.18
N CYS A 146 -4.13 3.44 -8.38
CA CYS A 146 -4.82 3.08 -7.15
C CYS A 146 -6.16 2.39 -7.44
N GLU A 147 -6.91 2.87 -8.43
CA GLU A 147 -8.15 2.23 -8.88
C GLU A 147 -7.89 0.80 -9.39
N GLU A 148 -6.89 0.62 -10.26
CA GLU A 148 -6.52 -0.70 -10.78
C GLU A 148 -6.15 -1.69 -9.67
N ILE A 149 -5.37 -1.24 -8.68
CA ILE A 149 -5.02 -2.07 -7.52
C ILE A 149 -6.27 -2.38 -6.68
N TYR A 150 -7.14 -1.40 -6.48
CA TYR A 150 -8.37 -1.56 -5.71
C TYR A 150 -9.34 -2.55 -6.36
N GLU A 151 -9.56 -2.46 -7.66
CA GLU A 151 -10.44 -3.37 -8.40
C GLU A 151 -10.01 -4.83 -8.24
N ASN A 152 -8.72 -5.10 -8.34
CA ASN A 152 -8.21 -6.47 -8.27
C ASN A 152 -7.99 -6.97 -6.85
N LEU A 153 -7.53 -6.11 -5.93
CA LEU A 153 -7.19 -6.52 -4.57
C LEU A 153 -8.42 -6.56 -3.65
N VAL A 154 -9.35 -5.63 -3.83
CA VAL A 154 -10.49 -5.42 -2.91
C VAL A 154 -11.79 -5.88 -3.55
N LYS A 155 -12.21 -5.29 -4.67
CA LYS A 155 -13.47 -5.64 -5.34
C LYS A 155 -13.50 -7.09 -5.84
N GLY A 156 -12.34 -7.63 -6.20
CA GLY A 156 -12.22 -9.04 -6.62
C GLY A 156 -12.58 -10.05 -5.54
N VAL A 157 -12.62 -9.65 -4.27
CA VAL A 157 -12.86 -10.53 -3.12
C VAL A 157 -14.00 -10.08 -2.20
N ASP A 158 -14.43 -8.81 -2.28
CA ASP A 158 -15.51 -8.23 -1.48
C ASP A 158 -16.63 -7.70 -2.37
N GLU A 159 -17.74 -8.43 -2.43
CA GLU A 159 -18.94 -8.05 -3.21
C GLU A 159 -19.63 -6.77 -2.68
N ASN A 160 -19.35 -6.37 -1.43
CA ASN A 160 -19.89 -5.17 -0.81
C ASN A 160 -18.94 -3.96 -0.89
N ALA A 161 -17.79 -4.13 -1.53
CA ALA A 161 -16.84 -3.03 -1.70
C ALA A 161 -17.46 -1.87 -2.50
N SER A 162 -17.06 -0.65 -2.18
CA SER A 162 -17.47 0.55 -2.93
C SER A 162 -17.11 0.40 -4.42
N GLU A 163 -17.90 1.04 -5.29
CA GLU A 163 -17.69 0.96 -6.75
C GLU A 163 -16.30 1.45 -7.16
N SER A 164 -15.75 2.41 -6.44
CA SER A 164 -14.42 2.97 -6.67
C SER A 164 -13.73 3.31 -5.34
N ILE A 165 -12.39 3.23 -5.30
CA ILE A 165 -11.60 3.69 -4.16
C ILE A 165 -11.83 5.17 -3.84
N HIS A 166 -12.19 5.97 -4.85
CA HIS A 166 -12.46 7.40 -4.70
C HIS A 166 -13.78 7.71 -3.99
N MET A 167 -14.62 6.70 -3.74
CA MET A 167 -15.86 6.83 -2.98
C MET A 167 -15.71 6.45 -1.51
N LEU A 168 -14.51 6.05 -1.09
CA LEU A 168 -14.21 5.71 0.29
C LEU A 168 -13.94 6.96 1.14
N ASP A 169 -14.23 6.84 2.43
CA ASP A 169 -13.78 7.83 3.40
C ASP A 169 -12.26 7.81 3.56
N TRP A 170 -11.70 8.94 4.02
CA TRP A 170 -10.26 9.08 4.18
C TRP A 170 -9.68 8.07 5.16
N GLY A 171 -8.68 7.33 4.71
CA GLY A 171 -7.89 6.45 5.55
C GLY A 171 -8.60 5.18 6.01
N TYR A 172 -9.52 4.74 5.21
CA TYR A 172 -10.27 3.52 5.43
C TYR A 172 -9.39 2.32 5.82
#